data_909c2008ca70242f5a622400f9dace64
#
_entry.id   909c2008ca70242f5a622400f9dace64
#
_cell.length_a   1.000
_cell.length_b   1.000
_cell.length_c   1.000
_cell.angle_alpha   90.00
_cell.angle_beta   90.00
_cell.angle_gamma   90.00
#
_symmetry.space_group_name_H-M   'P 1'
#
loop_
_entity.id
_entity.type
_entity.pdbx_description
1 polymer ?
#
loop_
_entity_poly.entity_id
_entity_poly.type
_entity_poly.pdbx_seq_one_letter_code
_entity_poly.pdbx_strand_id
1 'polypeptide(L)'
;RMRLDRKTVDFRVSILPSVFGESVVIRILDRDSIATGVSDLKLERIGFNPEDLKRFRKAITRPYGMVLVTGPTGSGKTTTLYAAISEMNTLEDKLITIEDPVEYQFSGVVQIPVNEKKGVTFARGLRSILRHDPDKIMVGEIRDAETAQIAIQSALTGHLVLTTVHANNVFDVIGRFASMGIDAYNFLAALNCVLAQRLVRILCPSCRTLVKAQQALIEESGLDYEQYKETPFHEAKGCSQCHGTGYRGRKCITEFLDLTDEIKEMIHAERPLSEIRYRAVTDGMITLRQ
;
A
#
# COMPACT_ATOMS: atom_id res chain seq x y z
N ARG A 1 2.11 21.98 -16.37
CA ARG A 1 0.80 21.59 -16.90
C ARG A 1 0.73 21.91 -18.38
N MET A 2 0.23 20.96 -19.19
CA MET A 2 0.06 21.13 -20.65
C MET A 2 -1.29 20.54 -21.07
N ARG A 3 -1.93 21.13 -22.06
CA ARG A 3 -3.17 20.62 -22.66
C ARG A 3 -2.80 19.89 -23.97
N LEU A 4 -3.09 18.59 -24.02
CA LEU A 4 -2.84 17.72 -25.18
C LEU A 4 -4.17 17.09 -25.61
N ASP A 5 -4.60 17.29 -26.83
CA ASP A 5 -5.82 16.69 -27.42
C ASP A 5 -7.06 16.74 -26.52
N ARG A 6 -7.38 17.90 -25.94
CA ARG A 6 -8.46 18.16 -24.98
C ARG A 6 -8.24 17.57 -23.57
N LYS A 7 -7.09 16.92 -23.31
CA LYS A 7 -6.73 16.39 -21.99
C LYS A 7 -5.77 17.34 -21.29
N THR A 8 -5.90 17.42 -19.96
CA THR A 8 -4.95 18.16 -19.13
C THR A 8 -3.94 17.20 -18.53
N VAL A 9 -2.68 17.37 -18.88
CA VAL A 9 -1.57 16.54 -18.41
C VAL A 9 -0.67 17.38 -17.53
N ASP A 10 -0.41 16.90 -16.33
CA ASP A 10 0.57 17.48 -15.42
C ASP A 10 1.91 16.73 -15.56
N PHE A 11 3.01 17.47 -15.50
CA PHE A 11 4.35 16.92 -15.53
C PHE A 11 5.07 17.24 -14.24
N ARG A 12 5.70 16.25 -13.63
CA ARG A 12 6.75 16.46 -12.63
C ARG A 12 8.07 16.39 -13.35
N VAL A 13 8.82 17.47 -13.29
CA VAL A 13 10.13 17.58 -13.91
C VAL A 13 11.17 17.70 -12.81
N SER A 14 12.15 16.82 -12.83
CA SER A 14 13.35 16.88 -11.99
C SER A 14 14.56 17.08 -12.90
N ILE A 15 15.36 18.10 -12.61
CA ILE A 15 16.57 18.42 -13.35
C ILE A 15 17.75 18.28 -12.37
N LEU A 16 18.72 17.47 -12.77
CA LEU A 16 19.94 17.23 -11.99
C LEU A 16 21.15 17.65 -12.81
N PRO A 17 21.93 18.65 -12.37
CA PRO A 17 23.20 18.97 -12.99
C PRO A 17 24.17 17.79 -12.91
N SER A 18 24.85 17.47 -13.98
CA SER A 18 25.88 16.44 -14.04
C SER A 18 27.13 16.95 -14.76
N VAL A 19 28.23 16.19 -14.71
CA VAL A 19 29.51 16.54 -15.35
C VAL A 19 29.39 16.71 -16.87
N PHE A 20 28.46 16.01 -17.50
CA PHE A 20 28.23 16.04 -18.96
C PHE A 20 26.98 16.84 -19.38
N GLY A 21 26.48 17.72 -18.53
CA GLY A 21 25.27 18.51 -18.76
C GLY A 21 24.18 18.22 -17.74
N GLU A 22 22.92 18.42 -18.12
CA GLU A 22 21.77 18.22 -17.23
C GLU A 22 21.06 16.90 -17.54
N SER A 23 20.76 16.14 -16.50
CA SER A 23 19.87 14.98 -16.57
C SER A 23 18.46 15.41 -16.21
N VAL A 24 17.49 15.05 -17.04
CA VAL A 24 16.08 15.43 -16.84
C VAL A 24 15.22 14.18 -16.73
N VAL A 25 14.43 14.10 -15.66
CA VAL A 25 13.40 13.08 -15.48
C VAL A 25 12.03 13.75 -15.52
N ILE A 26 11.17 13.28 -16.41
CA ILE A 26 9.80 13.78 -16.57
C ILE A 26 8.82 12.65 -16.22
N ARG A 27 8.01 12.86 -15.19
CA ARG A 27 6.87 12.00 -14.87
C ARG A 27 5.60 12.62 -15.44
N ILE A 28 4.89 11.86 -16.25
CA ILE A 28 3.63 12.27 -16.87
C ILE A 28 2.46 11.86 -15.96
N LEU A 29 1.59 12.81 -15.64
CA LEU A 29 0.41 12.63 -14.78
C LEU A 29 -0.84 13.02 -15.59
N ASP A 30 -1.50 12.01 -16.19
CA ASP A 30 -2.74 12.19 -16.96
C ASP A 30 -3.94 12.31 -16.02
N ARG A 31 -4.42 13.55 -15.81
CA ARG A 31 -5.53 13.84 -14.88
C ARG A 31 -6.88 13.27 -15.33
N ASP A 32 -7.11 13.15 -16.61
CA ASP A 32 -8.40 12.65 -17.12
C ASP A 32 -8.50 11.13 -16.98
N SER A 33 -7.40 10.41 -17.17
CA SER A 33 -7.27 9.00 -16.81
C SER A 33 -7.40 8.81 -15.29
N ILE A 34 -6.97 9.80 -14.52
CA ILE A 34 -7.05 9.87 -13.07
C ILE A 34 -8.51 10.07 -12.63
N ALA A 35 -9.25 11.02 -13.22
CA ALA A 35 -10.65 11.32 -12.86
C ALA A 35 -11.60 10.15 -13.17
N THR A 36 -11.42 9.49 -14.31
CA THR A 36 -12.14 8.24 -14.63
C THR A 36 -11.69 7.08 -13.73
N GLY A 37 -10.46 7.10 -13.22
CA GLY A 37 -9.93 6.11 -12.30
C GLY A 37 -10.51 6.19 -10.89
N VAL A 38 -10.94 7.38 -10.40
CA VAL A 38 -11.52 7.52 -9.05
C VAL A 38 -12.84 6.78 -8.91
N SER A 39 -13.73 6.83 -9.93
CA SER A 39 -14.98 6.06 -9.95
C SER A 39 -14.74 4.54 -10.01
N ASP A 40 -13.56 4.13 -10.46
CA ASP A 40 -13.13 2.75 -10.61
C ASP A 40 -12.24 2.23 -9.44
N LEU A 41 -11.89 3.11 -8.49
CA LEU A 41 -11.11 2.76 -7.29
C LEU A 41 -12.00 1.98 -6.31
N LYS A 42 -12.10 0.68 -6.55
CA LYS A 42 -12.81 -0.27 -5.67
C LYS A 42 -11.83 -1.28 -5.13
N LEU A 43 -11.98 -1.65 -3.86
CA LEU A 43 -11.11 -2.64 -3.20
C LEU A 43 -11.10 -3.98 -3.94
N GLU A 44 -12.23 -4.38 -4.56
CA GLU A 44 -12.33 -5.61 -5.37
C GLU A 44 -11.39 -5.62 -6.58
N ARG A 45 -11.07 -4.44 -7.11
CA ARG A 45 -10.21 -4.31 -8.30
C ARG A 45 -8.71 -4.25 -7.97
N ILE A 46 -8.36 -4.07 -6.71
CA ILE A 46 -6.96 -4.04 -6.26
C ILE A 46 -6.29 -5.38 -6.50
N GLY A 47 -7.01 -6.49 -6.28
CA GLY A 47 -6.51 -7.84 -6.51
C GLY A 47 -6.28 -8.64 -5.23
N PHE A 48 -6.89 -8.21 -4.13
CA PHE A 48 -6.96 -9.01 -2.90
C PHE A 48 -7.52 -10.41 -3.17
N ASN A 49 -7.08 -11.40 -2.42
CA ASN A 49 -7.88 -12.60 -2.27
C ASN A 49 -9.13 -12.29 -1.43
N PRO A 50 -10.21 -13.12 -1.54
CA PRO A 50 -11.47 -12.83 -0.86
C PRO A 50 -11.36 -12.71 0.67
N GLU A 51 -10.51 -13.52 1.30
CA GLU A 51 -10.32 -13.51 2.75
C GLU A 51 -9.59 -12.24 3.22
N ASP A 52 -8.50 -11.86 2.55
CA ASP A 52 -7.78 -10.62 2.87
C ASP A 52 -8.66 -9.39 2.63
N LEU A 53 -9.48 -9.38 1.58
CA LEU A 53 -10.44 -8.31 1.33
C LEU A 53 -11.43 -8.16 2.49
N LYS A 54 -11.97 -9.28 2.97
CA LYS A 54 -12.89 -9.29 4.11
C LYS A 54 -12.22 -8.79 5.40
N ARG A 55 -10.99 -9.26 5.67
CA ARG A 55 -10.18 -8.82 6.83
C ARG A 55 -9.83 -7.34 6.74
N PHE A 56 -9.41 -6.86 5.57
CA PHE A 56 -9.07 -5.46 5.34
C PHE A 56 -10.30 -4.55 5.52
N ARG A 57 -11.46 -4.93 4.98
CA ARG A 57 -12.72 -4.21 5.21
C ARG A 57 -13.07 -4.12 6.69
N LYS A 58 -12.95 -5.24 7.42
CA LYS A 58 -13.15 -5.25 8.88
C LYS A 58 -12.20 -4.29 9.59
N ALA A 59 -10.95 -4.16 9.13
CA ALA A 59 -9.97 -3.26 9.72
C ALA A 59 -10.28 -1.78 9.47
N ILE A 60 -10.74 -1.41 8.25
CA ILE A 60 -11.07 -0.02 7.90
C ILE A 60 -12.45 0.44 8.39
N THR A 61 -13.29 -0.47 8.87
CA THR A 61 -14.60 -0.14 9.48
C THR A 61 -14.55 -0.06 11.00
N ARG A 62 -13.38 -0.30 11.63
CA ARG A 62 -13.22 -0.09 13.06
C ARG A 62 -13.34 1.40 13.40
N PRO A 63 -13.89 1.75 14.57
CA PRO A 63 -14.07 3.16 14.94
C PRO A 63 -12.74 3.88 15.18
N TYR A 64 -11.68 3.18 15.56
CA TYR A 64 -10.35 3.73 15.84
C TYR A 64 -9.26 2.69 15.59
N GLY A 65 -8.02 3.14 15.67
CA GLY A 65 -6.83 2.31 15.48
C GLY A 65 -6.08 2.66 14.20
N MET A 66 -5.05 1.91 13.88
CA MET A 66 -4.17 2.17 12.75
C MET A 66 -4.23 1.02 11.73
N VAL A 67 -4.49 1.37 10.47
CA VAL A 67 -4.38 0.49 9.31
C VAL A 67 -3.12 0.87 8.54
N LEU A 68 -2.17 -0.05 8.44
CA LEU A 68 -0.87 0.22 7.87
C LEU A 68 -0.67 -0.60 6.60
N VAL A 69 -0.37 0.10 5.48
CA VAL A 69 -0.05 -0.52 4.19
C VAL A 69 1.43 -0.37 3.90
N THR A 70 2.12 -1.46 3.59
CA THR A 70 3.56 -1.47 3.34
C THR A 70 3.93 -2.11 2.00
N GLY A 71 5.16 -1.90 1.60
CA GLY A 71 5.73 -2.41 0.34
C GLY A 71 6.68 -1.40 -0.29
N PRO A 72 7.46 -1.80 -1.30
CA PRO A 72 8.38 -0.90 -2.00
C PRO A 72 7.64 0.20 -2.77
N THR A 73 8.42 1.13 -3.33
CA THR A 73 7.90 2.11 -4.27
C THR A 73 7.26 1.42 -5.47
N GLY A 74 6.07 1.90 -5.86
CA GLY A 74 5.33 1.32 -6.99
C GLY A 74 4.57 0.03 -6.68
N SER A 75 4.44 -0.39 -5.41
CA SER A 75 3.65 -1.57 -5.03
C SER A 75 2.13 -1.32 -5.00
N GLY A 76 1.68 -0.08 -5.22
CA GLY A 76 0.26 0.29 -5.26
C GLY A 76 -0.34 0.72 -3.92
N LYS A 77 0.48 1.01 -2.89
CA LYS A 77 0.00 1.43 -1.55
C LYS A 77 -1.02 2.56 -1.59
N THR A 78 -0.69 3.64 -2.29
CA THR A 78 -1.57 4.81 -2.44
C THR A 78 -2.89 4.44 -3.10
N THR A 79 -2.87 3.58 -4.12
CA THR A 79 -4.09 3.10 -4.80
C THR A 79 -4.99 2.33 -3.84
N THR A 80 -4.40 1.48 -3.00
CA THR A 80 -5.14 0.72 -1.97
C THR A 80 -5.74 1.64 -0.91
N LEU A 81 -4.98 2.61 -0.39
CA LEU A 81 -5.51 3.59 0.56
C LEU A 81 -6.62 4.44 -0.05
N TYR A 82 -6.48 4.85 -1.30
CA TYR A 82 -7.52 5.61 -1.99
C TYR A 82 -8.79 4.78 -2.24
N ALA A 83 -8.66 3.49 -2.56
CA ALA A 83 -9.81 2.59 -2.66
C ALA A 83 -10.50 2.43 -1.29
N ALA A 84 -9.73 2.35 -0.20
CA ALA A 84 -10.28 2.35 1.15
C ALA A 84 -11.00 3.67 1.48
N ILE A 85 -10.39 4.82 1.17
CA ILE A 85 -11.01 6.14 1.34
C ILE A 85 -12.32 6.22 0.55
N SER A 86 -12.33 5.78 -0.70
CA SER A 86 -13.54 5.77 -1.55
C SER A 86 -14.67 4.95 -0.94
N GLU A 87 -14.36 3.81 -0.31
CA GLU A 87 -15.36 2.94 0.34
C GLU A 87 -15.83 3.53 1.69
N MET A 88 -14.94 4.21 2.43
CA MET A 88 -15.25 4.80 3.74
C MET A 88 -15.89 6.19 3.68
N ASN A 89 -15.87 6.85 2.53
CA ASN A 89 -16.37 8.21 2.37
C ASN A 89 -17.91 8.21 2.25
N THR A 90 -18.60 8.09 3.37
CA THR A 90 -20.06 8.05 3.48
C THR A 90 -20.69 9.43 3.67
N LEU A 91 -19.90 10.49 3.81
CA LEU A 91 -20.29 11.86 4.19
C LEU A 91 -20.80 12.01 5.65
N GLU A 92 -20.89 10.94 6.41
CA GLU A 92 -21.24 10.96 7.83
C GLU A 92 -20.00 11.21 8.70
N ASP A 93 -18.83 10.73 8.26
CA ASP A 93 -17.56 10.86 8.95
C ASP A 93 -16.69 11.95 8.30
N LYS A 94 -16.02 12.73 9.12
CA LYS A 94 -15.05 13.72 8.66
C LYS A 94 -13.72 13.07 8.36
N LEU A 95 -13.45 12.85 7.06
CA LEU A 95 -12.21 12.30 6.58
C LEU A 95 -11.23 13.38 6.13
N ILE A 96 -10.02 13.40 6.72
CA ILE A 96 -8.97 14.37 6.38
C ILE A 96 -7.70 13.61 6.01
N THR A 97 -7.03 14.05 4.94
CA THR A 97 -5.75 13.47 4.51
C THR A 97 -4.62 14.48 4.54
N ILE A 98 -3.39 13.98 4.72
CA ILE A 98 -2.16 14.73 4.48
C ILE A 98 -1.23 13.92 3.58
N GLU A 99 -0.78 14.51 2.46
CA GLU A 99 -0.18 13.77 1.34
C GLU A 99 0.99 14.52 0.69
N ASP A 100 1.96 13.79 0.12
CA ASP A 100 3.12 14.33 -0.59
C ASP A 100 3.32 13.65 -1.96
N PRO A 101 2.61 14.15 -2.98
CA PRO A 101 1.48 15.07 -2.99
C PRO A 101 0.12 14.35 -3.06
N VAL A 102 -0.96 15.13 -3.08
CA VAL A 102 -2.30 14.64 -3.44
C VAL A 102 -2.31 14.17 -4.90
N GLU A 103 -2.54 12.87 -5.13
CA GLU A 103 -2.57 12.30 -6.49
C GLU A 103 -3.97 12.35 -7.10
N TYR A 104 -5.02 12.11 -6.29
CA TYR A 104 -6.44 12.15 -6.70
C TYR A 104 -7.23 13.04 -5.75
N GLN A 105 -8.23 13.73 -6.27
CA GLN A 105 -9.14 14.56 -5.48
C GLN A 105 -10.45 13.82 -5.23
N PHE A 106 -10.89 13.78 -3.97
CA PHE A 106 -12.17 13.18 -3.57
C PHE A 106 -13.13 14.28 -3.12
N SER A 107 -14.36 14.22 -3.63
CA SER A 107 -15.44 15.04 -3.08
C SER A 107 -15.76 14.57 -1.66
N GLY A 108 -15.95 15.53 -0.74
CA GLY A 108 -16.27 15.23 0.65
C GLY A 108 -15.04 14.92 1.55
N VAL A 109 -13.82 14.87 1.00
CA VAL A 109 -12.58 14.66 1.76
C VAL A 109 -11.76 15.94 1.81
N VAL A 110 -11.28 16.31 2.97
CA VAL A 110 -10.35 17.44 3.15
C VAL A 110 -8.93 16.93 2.92
N GLN A 111 -8.30 17.31 1.80
CA GLN A 111 -6.97 16.82 1.42
C GLN A 111 -5.92 17.93 1.52
N ILE A 112 -4.91 17.72 2.35
CA ILE A 112 -3.85 18.70 2.65
C ILE A 112 -2.56 18.25 1.96
N PRO A 113 -2.04 19.04 0.99
CA PRO A 113 -0.74 18.75 0.41
C PRO A 113 0.39 19.18 1.35
N VAL A 114 1.39 18.33 1.56
CA VAL A 114 2.66 18.71 2.18
C VAL A 114 3.32 19.82 1.38
N ASN A 115 3.86 20.81 2.06
CA ASN A 115 4.62 21.90 1.46
C ASN A 115 5.70 22.37 2.42
N GLU A 116 6.85 21.73 2.35
CA GLU A 116 7.99 22.02 3.24
C GLU A 116 8.48 23.47 3.14
N LYS A 117 8.41 24.08 1.94
CA LYS A 117 8.78 25.51 1.74
C LYS A 117 7.88 26.46 2.54
N LYS A 118 6.64 26.06 2.79
CA LYS A 118 5.69 26.79 3.64
C LYS A 118 5.61 26.25 5.06
N GLY A 119 6.51 25.33 5.43
CA GLY A 119 6.55 24.71 6.74
C GLY A 119 5.40 23.73 7.02
N VAL A 120 4.68 23.25 6.01
CA VAL A 120 3.65 22.20 6.14
C VAL A 120 4.34 20.85 5.95
N THR A 121 4.81 20.25 7.04
CA THR A 121 5.35 18.88 7.11
C THR A 121 4.23 17.90 7.48
N PHE A 122 4.47 16.59 7.36
CA PHE A 122 3.54 15.56 7.82
C PHE A 122 3.18 15.73 9.31
N ALA A 123 4.17 15.86 10.19
CA ALA A 123 3.97 16.03 11.62
C ALA A 123 3.15 17.29 11.95
N ARG A 124 3.53 18.43 11.36
CA ARG A 124 2.85 19.72 11.62
C ARG A 124 1.43 19.73 11.07
N GLY A 125 1.23 19.17 9.88
CA GLY A 125 -0.09 19.04 9.27
C GLY A 125 -1.00 18.12 10.08
N LEU A 126 -0.48 16.97 10.54
CA LEU A 126 -1.23 16.02 11.36
C LEU A 126 -1.68 16.64 12.70
N ARG A 127 -0.79 17.41 13.39
CA ARG A 127 -1.20 18.18 14.58
C ARG A 127 -2.32 19.19 14.29
N SER A 128 -2.34 19.78 13.09
CA SER A 128 -3.41 20.69 12.71
C SER A 128 -4.70 19.93 12.42
N ILE A 129 -4.63 18.79 11.75
CA ILE A 129 -5.78 17.92 11.47
C ILE A 129 -6.52 17.55 12.76
N LEU A 130 -5.79 17.17 13.81
CA LEU A 130 -6.38 16.78 15.10
C LEU A 130 -7.19 17.89 15.79
N ARG A 131 -7.02 19.16 15.40
CA ARG A 131 -7.84 20.27 15.89
C ARG A 131 -9.06 20.58 15.03
N HIS A 132 -9.30 19.76 14.02
CA HIS A 132 -10.42 19.89 13.09
C HIS A 132 -11.48 18.80 13.27
N ASP A 133 -11.50 18.13 14.43
CA ASP A 133 -12.46 17.08 14.79
C ASP A 133 -12.59 16.02 13.66
N PRO A 134 -11.50 15.34 13.26
CA PRO A 134 -11.57 14.29 12.27
C PRO A 134 -12.06 12.98 12.90
N ASP A 135 -12.85 12.19 12.18
CA ASP A 135 -13.16 10.81 12.54
C ASP A 135 -12.10 9.87 11.95
N LYS A 136 -11.70 10.13 10.71
CA LYS A 136 -10.75 9.31 9.96
C LYS A 136 -9.64 10.19 9.38
N ILE A 137 -8.41 9.70 9.52
CA ILE A 137 -7.22 10.42 9.08
C ILE A 137 -6.43 9.51 8.13
N MET A 138 -5.99 10.03 6.99
CA MET A 138 -4.99 9.37 6.17
C MET A 138 -3.71 10.18 6.16
N VAL A 139 -2.61 9.55 6.61
CA VAL A 139 -1.25 10.07 6.50
C VAL A 139 -0.57 9.35 5.34
N GLY A 140 -0.22 10.06 4.29
CA GLY A 140 0.32 9.47 3.05
C GLY A 140 1.45 8.48 3.32
N GLU A 141 2.40 8.86 4.18
CA GLU A 141 3.44 7.97 4.67
C GLU A 141 4.05 8.46 5.99
N ILE A 142 4.60 7.51 6.77
CA ILE A 142 5.39 7.78 7.97
C ILE A 142 6.88 7.58 7.62
N ARG A 143 7.65 8.68 7.71
CA ARG A 143 9.10 8.70 7.43
C ARG A 143 9.94 8.90 8.67
N ASP A 144 9.39 9.52 9.71
CA ASP A 144 10.09 9.99 10.89
C ASP A 144 9.34 9.66 12.19
N ALA A 145 10.10 9.70 13.30
CA ALA A 145 9.58 9.37 14.64
C ALA A 145 8.47 10.33 15.10
N GLU A 146 8.57 11.61 14.77
CA GLU A 146 7.59 12.61 15.20
C GLU A 146 6.22 12.34 14.58
N THR A 147 6.17 12.11 13.26
CA THR A 147 4.94 11.74 12.53
C THR A 147 4.39 10.41 13.05
N ALA A 148 5.26 9.42 13.31
CA ALA A 148 4.87 8.12 13.85
C ALA A 148 4.19 8.26 15.21
N GLN A 149 4.79 8.99 16.14
CA GLN A 149 4.24 9.22 17.48
C GLN A 149 2.86 9.88 17.45
N ILE A 150 2.70 10.94 16.63
CA ILE A 150 1.41 11.62 16.53
C ILE A 150 0.35 10.71 15.93
N ALA A 151 0.68 9.94 14.88
CA ALA A 151 -0.25 9.01 14.24
C ALA A 151 -0.70 7.89 15.20
N ILE A 152 0.23 7.33 15.99
CA ILE A 152 -0.07 6.31 17.01
C ILE A 152 -0.96 6.90 18.09
N GLN A 153 -0.63 8.06 18.64
CA GLN A 153 -1.46 8.73 19.66
C GLN A 153 -2.86 9.03 19.12
N SER A 154 -2.98 9.48 17.87
CA SER A 154 -4.28 9.69 17.23
C SER A 154 -5.11 8.41 17.18
N ALA A 155 -4.49 7.29 16.80
CA ALA A 155 -5.13 5.98 16.75
C ALA A 155 -5.58 5.48 18.13
N LEU A 156 -4.80 5.77 19.17
CA LEU A 156 -5.12 5.40 20.57
C LEU A 156 -6.21 6.29 21.19
N THR A 157 -6.38 7.51 20.67
CA THR A 157 -7.32 8.50 21.22
C THR A 157 -8.64 8.60 20.46
N GLY A 158 -8.99 7.58 19.66
CA GLY A 158 -10.32 7.46 19.08
C GLY A 158 -10.42 7.70 17.58
N HIS A 159 -9.30 7.92 16.87
CA HIS A 159 -9.31 8.15 15.43
C HIS A 159 -8.92 6.89 14.64
N LEU A 160 -9.55 6.67 13.50
CA LEU A 160 -9.06 5.67 12.54
C LEU A 160 -7.97 6.29 11.66
N VAL A 161 -6.75 5.79 11.79
CA VAL A 161 -5.58 6.30 11.05
C VAL A 161 -5.15 5.30 9.97
N LEU A 162 -5.17 5.74 8.71
CA LEU A 162 -4.63 4.99 7.58
C LEU A 162 -3.28 5.57 7.20
N THR A 163 -2.28 4.73 6.98
CA THR A 163 -0.95 5.22 6.60
C THR A 163 -0.15 4.20 5.82
N THR A 164 0.98 4.66 5.28
CA THR A 164 1.97 3.76 4.67
C THR A 164 3.33 3.88 5.34
N VAL A 165 4.11 2.83 5.23
CA VAL A 165 5.53 2.81 5.57
C VAL A 165 6.29 2.00 4.51
N HIS A 166 7.57 2.28 4.34
CA HIS A 166 8.42 1.50 3.47
C HIS A 166 9.05 0.35 4.26
N ALA A 167 8.51 -0.87 4.07
CA ALA A 167 9.08 -2.12 4.57
C ALA A 167 8.80 -3.24 3.54
N ASN A 168 9.53 -4.35 3.61
CA ASN A 168 9.45 -5.39 2.58
C ASN A 168 8.32 -6.39 2.81
N ASN A 169 7.95 -6.64 4.05
CA ASN A 169 6.90 -7.56 4.47
C ASN A 169 6.22 -7.02 5.73
N VAL A 170 5.20 -7.70 6.24
CA VAL A 170 4.45 -7.25 7.41
C VAL A 170 5.29 -7.23 8.70
N PHE A 171 6.27 -8.11 8.83
CA PHE A 171 7.09 -8.21 10.04
C PHE A 171 8.18 -7.13 10.09
N ASP A 172 8.74 -6.74 8.95
CA ASP A 172 9.74 -5.67 8.85
C ASP A 172 9.20 -4.32 9.35
N VAL A 173 7.87 -4.15 9.34
CA VAL A 173 7.21 -2.96 9.86
C VAL A 173 7.51 -2.76 11.34
N ILE A 174 7.50 -3.83 12.14
CA ILE A 174 7.77 -3.78 13.58
C ILE A 174 9.20 -3.25 13.81
N GLY A 175 10.17 -3.84 13.11
CA GLY A 175 11.57 -3.40 13.17
C GLY A 175 11.75 -1.95 12.68
N ARG A 176 10.96 -1.53 11.68
CA ARG A 176 11.01 -0.15 11.16
C ARG A 176 10.57 0.87 12.22
N PHE A 177 9.47 0.60 12.94
CA PHE A 177 9.01 1.48 14.01
C PHE A 177 9.96 1.45 15.22
N ALA A 178 10.49 0.28 15.59
CA ALA A 178 11.51 0.15 16.62
C ALA A 178 12.77 0.98 16.27
N SER A 179 13.24 0.98 15.01
CA SER A 179 14.38 1.79 14.56
C SER A 179 14.14 3.30 14.61
N MET A 180 12.87 3.74 14.61
CA MET A 180 12.47 5.12 14.83
C MET A 180 12.37 5.48 16.32
N GLY A 181 12.67 4.55 17.25
CA GLY A 181 12.55 4.77 18.69
C GLY A 181 11.11 4.77 19.18
N ILE A 182 10.20 4.15 18.44
CA ILE A 182 8.78 4.04 18.82
C ILE A 182 8.62 2.87 19.80
N ASP A 183 7.94 3.16 20.90
CA ASP A 183 7.57 2.16 21.89
C ASP A 183 6.67 1.08 21.30
N ALA A 184 7.10 -0.17 21.42
CA ALA A 184 6.41 -1.31 20.83
C ALA A 184 5.01 -1.52 21.43
N TYR A 185 4.82 -1.23 22.74
CA TYR A 185 3.53 -1.38 23.40
C TYR A 185 2.47 -0.47 22.79
N ASN A 186 2.77 0.83 22.71
CA ASN A 186 1.86 1.83 22.15
C ASN A 186 1.60 1.57 20.68
N PHE A 187 2.63 1.18 19.92
CA PHE A 187 2.49 0.85 18.51
C PHE A 187 1.55 -0.33 18.28
N LEU A 188 1.78 -1.45 18.97
CA LEU A 188 0.94 -2.65 18.83
C LEU A 188 -0.49 -2.44 19.36
N ALA A 189 -0.67 -1.64 20.41
CA ALA A 189 -1.99 -1.27 20.91
C ALA A 189 -2.79 -0.46 19.89
N ALA A 190 -2.12 0.42 19.11
CA ALA A 190 -2.74 1.21 18.08
C ALA A 190 -3.09 0.41 16.82
N LEU A 191 -2.33 -0.67 16.51
CA LEU A 191 -2.44 -1.38 15.24
C LEU A 191 -3.69 -2.27 15.14
N ASN A 192 -4.46 -2.06 14.05
CA ASN A 192 -5.55 -2.94 13.65
C ASN A 192 -5.06 -4.06 12.72
N CYS A 193 -4.24 -3.71 11.73
CA CYS A 193 -3.63 -4.66 10.80
C CYS A 193 -2.41 -4.06 10.10
N VAL A 194 -1.61 -4.95 9.52
CA VAL A 194 -0.56 -4.60 8.56
C VAL A 194 -0.80 -5.35 7.27
N LEU A 195 -0.81 -4.62 6.15
CA LEU A 195 -0.95 -5.15 4.80
C LEU A 195 0.33 -4.88 4.02
N ALA A 196 1.07 -5.92 3.68
CA ALA A 196 2.16 -5.80 2.71
C ALA A 196 1.68 -6.17 1.32
N GLN A 197 2.18 -5.44 0.30
CA GLN A 197 1.73 -5.65 -1.07
C GLN A 197 2.85 -5.49 -2.10
N ARG A 198 2.68 -6.21 -3.22
CA ARG A 198 3.49 -6.13 -4.43
C ARG A 198 2.58 -6.08 -5.66
N LEU A 199 3.06 -5.45 -6.72
CA LEU A 199 2.42 -5.52 -8.03
C LEU A 199 3.14 -6.52 -8.92
N VAL A 200 2.39 -7.48 -9.43
CA VAL A 200 2.84 -8.42 -10.46
C VAL A 200 2.20 -8.07 -11.81
N ARG A 201 2.93 -8.29 -12.89
CA ARG A 201 2.40 -8.12 -14.25
C ARG A 201 1.47 -9.28 -14.58
N ILE A 202 0.36 -8.98 -15.24
CA ILE A 202 -0.58 -10.00 -15.72
C ILE A 202 -0.17 -10.39 -17.13
N LEU A 203 -0.07 -11.70 -17.40
CA LEU A 203 0.16 -12.22 -18.74
C LEU A 203 -0.95 -11.79 -19.68
N CYS A 204 -0.60 -11.37 -20.87
CA CYS A 204 -1.56 -10.98 -21.88
C CYS A 204 -2.45 -12.17 -22.27
N PRO A 205 -3.78 -12.10 -22.07
CA PRO A 205 -4.67 -13.22 -22.34
C PRO A 205 -4.69 -13.62 -23.81
N SER A 206 -4.36 -12.68 -24.71
CA SER A 206 -4.37 -12.92 -26.17
C SER A 206 -3.13 -13.65 -26.68
N CYS A 207 -2.05 -13.70 -25.93
CA CYS A 207 -0.79 -14.29 -26.44
C CYS A 207 -0.02 -15.12 -25.40
N ARG A 208 -0.54 -15.33 -24.21
CA ARG A 208 0.06 -16.27 -23.25
C ARG A 208 0.02 -17.66 -23.83
N THR A 209 1.12 -18.42 -23.70
CA THR A 209 1.22 -19.79 -24.18
C THR A 209 1.38 -20.74 -23.00
N LEU A 210 0.73 -21.89 -23.09
CA LEU A 210 0.88 -22.95 -22.11
C LEU A 210 2.28 -23.55 -22.24
N VAL A 211 2.95 -23.73 -21.13
CA VAL A 211 4.28 -24.35 -21.05
C VAL A 211 4.26 -25.49 -20.04
N LYS A 212 5.12 -26.48 -20.27
CA LYS A 212 5.33 -27.54 -19.27
C LYS A 212 6.06 -26.97 -18.05
N ALA A 213 5.65 -27.41 -16.88
CA ALA A 213 6.33 -27.12 -15.64
C ALA A 213 7.80 -27.62 -15.73
N GLN A 214 8.74 -26.69 -15.60
CA GLN A 214 10.16 -27.02 -15.52
C GLN A 214 10.54 -27.24 -14.06
N GLN A 215 10.99 -28.45 -13.73
CA GLN A 215 11.33 -28.84 -12.36
C GLN A 215 12.29 -27.82 -11.70
N ALA A 216 13.38 -27.46 -12.39
CA ALA A 216 14.36 -26.52 -11.86
C ALA A 216 13.74 -25.16 -11.47
N LEU A 217 12.83 -24.59 -12.30
CA LEU A 217 12.18 -23.30 -11.99
C LEU A 217 11.21 -23.41 -10.82
N ILE A 218 10.51 -24.54 -10.68
CA ILE A 218 9.60 -24.78 -9.55
C ILE A 218 10.43 -24.87 -8.25
N GLU A 219 11.50 -25.66 -8.25
CA GLU A 219 12.36 -25.85 -7.08
C GLU A 219 13.12 -24.57 -6.70
N GLU A 220 13.66 -23.81 -7.68
CA GLU A 220 14.24 -22.47 -7.44
C GLU A 220 13.23 -21.49 -6.84
N SER A 221 11.96 -21.61 -7.21
CA SER A 221 10.86 -20.85 -6.61
C SER A 221 10.53 -21.30 -5.19
N GLY A 222 11.15 -22.40 -4.70
CA GLY A 222 10.91 -22.99 -3.39
C GLY A 222 9.54 -23.66 -3.27
N LEU A 223 8.97 -24.08 -4.40
CA LEU A 223 7.75 -24.86 -4.48
C LEU A 223 8.08 -26.35 -4.63
N ASP A 224 7.19 -27.21 -4.16
CA ASP A 224 7.31 -28.65 -4.32
C ASP A 224 6.94 -29.05 -5.75
N TYR A 225 7.88 -29.64 -6.49
CA TYR A 225 7.64 -30.06 -7.85
C TYR A 225 6.48 -31.08 -7.96
N GLU A 226 6.39 -32.05 -7.06
CA GLU A 226 5.33 -33.06 -7.09
C GLU A 226 3.94 -32.46 -6.94
N GLN A 227 3.81 -31.41 -6.15
CA GLN A 227 2.56 -30.70 -5.96
C GLN A 227 2.16 -29.87 -7.18
N TYR A 228 3.13 -29.27 -7.90
CA TYR A 228 2.84 -28.28 -8.95
C TYR A 228 3.12 -28.79 -10.37
N LYS A 229 3.63 -30.01 -10.58
CA LYS A 229 4.00 -30.53 -11.90
C LYS A 229 2.83 -30.58 -12.92
N GLU A 230 1.61 -30.76 -12.44
CA GLU A 230 0.39 -30.78 -13.28
C GLU A 230 -0.27 -29.39 -13.41
N THR A 231 0.28 -28.37 -12.76
CA THR A 231 -0.28 -27.01 -12.83
C THR A 231 -0.04 -26.43 -14.24
N PRO A 232 -1.08 -25.83 -14.88
CA PRO A 232 -0.93 -25.23 -16.19
C PRO A 232 -0.18 -23.90 -16.11
N PHE A 233 1.14 -23.92 -16.25
CA PHE A 233 1.95 -22.72 -16.33
C PHE A 233 1.86 -22.06 -17.69
N HIS A 234 2.03 -20.75 -17.71
CA HIS A 234 1.97 -19.94 -18.93
C HIS A 234 3.18 -19.01 -18.99
N GLU A 235 3.64 -18.74 -20.20
CA GLU A 235 4.68 -17.73 -20.45
C GLU A 235 4.19 -16.62 -21.37
N ALA A 236 4.93 -15.50 -21.34
CA ALA A 236 4.69 -14.32 -22.13
C ALA A 236 5.27 -14.46 -23.55
N LYS A 237 4.41 -14.45 -24.60
CA LYS A 237 4.88 -14.51 -25.99
C LYS A 237 5.07 -13.12 -26.61
N GLY A 238 4.12 -12.23 -26.40
CA GLY A 238 4.05 -10.92 -27.06
C GLY A 238 3.15 -10.91 -28.30
N CYS A 239 2.36 -9.85 -28.45
CA CYS A 239 1.49 -9.63 -29.62
C CYS A 239 1.18 -8.14 -29.76
N SER A 240 0.43 -7.75 -30.81
CA SER A 240 0.01 -6.36 -31.04
C SER A 240 -0.84 -5.79 -29.91
N GLN A 241 -1.68 -6.61 -29.25
CA GLN A 241 -2.53 -6.21 -28.14
C GLN A 241 -1.75 -5.77 -26.88
N CYS A 242 -0.58 -6.31 -26.67
CA CYS A 242 0.31 -5.98 -25.55
C CYS A 242 1.58 -5.22 -26.02
N HIS A 243 1.59 -4.72 -27.23
CA HIS A 243 2.74 -4.01 -27.84
C HIS A 243 4.05 -4.81 -27.73
N GLY A 244 3.99 -6.12 -27.97
CA GLY A 244 5.14 -7.02 -27.94
C GLY A 244 5.63 -7.44 -26.55
N THR A 245 5.09 -6.87 -25.47
CA THR A 245 5.60 -7.12 -24.10
C THR A 245 5.20 -8.47 -23.51
N GLY A 246 4.13 -9.10 -24.01
CA GLY A 246 3.55 -10.31 -23.44
C GLY A 246 2.73 -10.10 -22.15
N TYR A 247 2.63 -8.85 -21.65
CA TYR A 247 1.92 -8.50 -20.44
C TYR A 247 0.88 -7.41 -20.67
N ARG A 248 -0.25 -7.48 -19.95
CA ARG A 248 -1.30 -6.46 -19.99
C ARG A 248 -1.96 -6.29 -18.64
N GLY A 249 -1.69 -5.13 -18.02
CA GLY A 249 -2.16 -4.80 -16.69
C GLY A 249 -1.27 -5.33 -15.56
N ARG A 250 -1.67 -5.05 -14.34
CA ARG A 250 -1.00 -5.44 -13.10
C ARG A 250 -2.04 -5.90 -12.09
N LYS A 251 -1.66 -6.81 -11.22
CA LYS A 251 -2.47 -7.28 -10.10
C LYS A 251 -1.65 -7.14 -8.82
N CYS A 252 -2.31 -6.79 -7.74
CA CYS A 252 -1.70 -6.79 -6.43
C CYS A 252 -1.70 -8.22 -5.87
N ILE A 253 -0.59 -8.61 -5.24
CA ILE A 253 -0.51 -9.73 -4.31
C ILE A 253 -0.29 -9.17 -2.92
N THR A 254 -0.91 -9.79 -1.94
CA THR A 254 -1.00 -9.28 -0.57
C THR A 254 -0.51 -10.29 0.45
N GLU A 255 0.05 -9.77 1.53
CA GLU A 255 0.32 -10.48 2.78
C GLU A 255 -0.36 -9.67 3.88
N PHE A 256 -1.33 -10.27 4.55
CA PHE A 256 -2.14 -9.59 5.55
C PHE A 256 -1.88 -10.18 6.95
N LEU A 257 -1.33 -9.35 7.83
CA LEU A 257 -1.12 -9.70 9.23
C LEU A 257 -2.27 -9.13 10.07
N ASP A 258 -3.09 -10.02 10.61
CA ASP A 258 -4.08 -9.68 11.63
C ASP A 258 -3.38 -9.62 13.00
N LEU A 259 -3.54 -8.51 13.71
CA LEU A 259 -2.91 -8.29 15.01
C LEU A 259 -3.81 -8.90 16.11
N THR A 260 -3.85 -10.23 16.17
CA THR A 260 -4.51 -10.94 17.28
C THR A 260 -3.78 -10.68 18.61
N ASP A 261 -4.47 -10.83 19.73
CA ASP A 261 -3.87 -10.62 21.05
C ASP A 261 -2.65 -11.53 21.24
N GLU A 262 -2.71 -12.77 20.77
CA GLU A 262 -1.60 -13.72 20.84
C GLU A 262 -0.38 -13.25 20.00
N ILE A 263 -0.59 -12.75 18.78
CA ILE A 263 0.49 -12.17 17.96
C ILE A 263 1.10 -10.95 18.68
N LYS A 264 0.28 -10.10 19.27
CA LYS A 264 0.76 -8.95 20.05
C LYS A 264 1.59 -9.37 21.25
N GLU A 265 1.13 -10.37 22.01
CA GLU A 265 1.87 -10.93 23.15
C GLU A 265 3.21 -11.53 22.72
N MET A 266 3.25 -12.29 21.62
CA MET A 266 4.49 -12.83 21.09
C MET A 266 5.50 -11.73 20.71
N ILE A 267 5.02 -10.64 20.10
CA ILE A 267 5.87 -9.50 19.75
C ILE A 267 6.36 -8.79 21.00
N HIS A 268 5.49 -8.59 22.01
CA HIS A 268 5.87 -8.00 23.30
C HIS A 268 6.90 -8.85 24.06
N ALA A 269 6.76 -10.16 24.00
CA ALA A 269 7.71 -11.10 24.60
C ALA A 269 9.00 -11.25 23.79
N GLU A 270 9.20 -10.43 22.75
CA GLU A 270 10.37 -10.47 21.86
C GLU A 270 10.66 -11.88 21.32
N ARG A 271 9.59 -12.66 21.05
CA ARG A 271 9.74 -14.01 20.51
C ARG A 271 10.44 -13.97 19.15
N PRO A 272 11.19 -15.01 18.77
CA PRO A 272 11.82 -15.09 17.46
C PRO A 272 10.85 -14.85 16.33
N LEU A 273 11.24 -14.07 15.33
CA LEU A 273 10.39 -13.72 14.19
C LEU A 273 9.87 -14.94 13.43
N SER A 274 10.64 -16.04 13.44
CA SER A 274 10.22 -17.32 12.87
C SER A 274 8.98 -17.91 13.56
N GLU A 275 8.90 -17.78 14.88
CA GLU A 275 7.76 -18.27 15.67
C GLU A 275 6.52 -17.43 15.41
N ILE A 276 6.68 -16.09 15.38
CA ILE A 276 5.59 -15.15 15.09
C ILE A 276 5.05 -15.40 13.68
N ARG A 277 5.94 -15.61 12.70
CA ARG A 277 5.56 -15.95 11.34
C ARG A 277 4.84 -17.28 11.26
N TYR A 278 5.34 -18.30 11.92
CA TYR A 278 4.73 -19.62 11.98
C TYR A 278 3.31 -19.52 12.54
N ARG A 279 3.12 -18.78 13.63
CA ARG A 279 1.81 -18.54 14.22
C ARG A 279 0.87 -17.82 13.28
N ALA A 280 1.31 -16.71 12.67
CA ALA A 280 0.51 -15.95 11.71
C ALA A 280 0.06 -16.80 10.51
N VAL A 281 0.94 -17.65 9.97
CA VAL A 281 0.59 -18.57 8.87
C VAL A 281 -0.40 -19.64 9.35
N THR A 282 -0.23 -20.18 10.56
CA THR A 282 -1.17 -21.13 11.16
C THR A 282 -2.57 -20.51 11.34
N ASP A 283 -2.64 -19.22 11.66
CA ASP A 283 -3.88 -18.45 11.78
C ASP A 283 -4.47 -18.04 10.42
N GLY A 284 -3.87 -18.50 9.32
CA GLY A 284 -4.36 -18.31 7.95
C GLY A 284 -3.81 -17.11 7.21
N MET A 285 -2.66 -16.56 7.63
CA MET A 285 -1.93 -15.58 6.82
C MET A 285 -1.32 -16.26 5.61
N ILE A 286 -1.54 -15.69 4.42
CA ILE A 286 -0.86 -16.08 3.18
C ILE A 286 0.31 -15.13 2.99
N THR A 287 1.51 -15.66 2.81
CA THR A 287 2.70 -14.84 2.58
C THR A 287 2.77 -14.37 1.13
N LEU A 288 3.53 -13.29 0.87
CA LEU A 288 3.77 -12.80 -0.51
C LEU A 288 4.41 -13.85 -1.44
N ARG A 289 5.00 -14.91 -0.88
CA ARG A 289 5.64 -15.99 -1.64
C ARG A 289 4.67 -17.14 -1.98
N GLN A 290 3.67 -17.39 -1.17
CA GLN A 290 2.59 -18.34 -1.42
C GLN A 290 1.57 -17.81 -2.44
#